data_4d1d689cf0f741621a5105ece144e075
#
_entry.id   4d1d689cf0f741621a5105ece144e075
#
_cell.length_a   1.000
_cell.length_b   1.000
_cell.length_c   1.000
_cell.angle_alpha   90.00
_cell.angle_beta   90.00
_cell.angle_gamma   90.00
#
_symmetry.space_group_name_H-M   'P 1'
#
loop_
_entity.id
_entity.type
_entity.pdbx_description
1 polymer ?
#
loop_
_entity_poly.entity_id
_entity_poly.type
_entity_poly.pdbx_seq_one_letter_code
_entity_poly.pdbx_strand_id
1 'polypeptide(L)'
;MGTGTGEDAAKARGMVKAIKAEKFVRFLYFLLDVTKILRELSLQFQSDDLFITEVSTKLETALTKLEGLKDSDPLPITATFQAKFQSNYNSESGLFKCGKDSNLDVVLNKGNAMRMQQTFSNFLTDAIAYIEKRFSSLSKPPMNYFEVFDPTKVPGERKLRASFGSDKVVALTDHFSNLLSDDEKEDAVFQWQELKIYLFSHQAMKPLDVYANLLSSRPDSLKHILVLVELMLSLSPSTAKCERCFSAMNRIKTNLKTRMEQRTLSDLLRIKGMDCEINDFDPNPAIEAWLLGAKTKRHAMKRGHEAPVVVPKDGPSVSEPFKTPPLLPPLPELPQIDSSDSDSE
;
A
#
# COMPACT_ATOMS: atom_id res chain seq x y z
N MET A 1 -33.11 -12.31 -29.64
CA MET A 1 -31.75 -12.47 -30.16
C MET A 1 -31.51 -13.95 -30.46
N GLY A 2 -30.93 -14.32 -31.60
CA GLY A 2 -30.57 -15.70 -31.91
C GLY A 2 -31.48 -16.45 -32.91
N THR A 3 -32.29 -15.72 -33.66
CA THR A 3 -33.17 -16.30 -34.75
C THR A 3 -32.49 -16.33 -36.12
N GLY A 4 -31.27 -15.82 -36.25
CA GLY A 4 -30.51 -15.83 -37.50
C GLY A 4 -29.98 -17.23 -37.87
N THR A 5 -29.76 -17.46 -39.14
CA THR A 5 -29.09 -18.65 -39.70
C THR A 5 -27.65 -18.25 -40.10
N GLY A 6 -26.66 -19.04 -39.71
CA GLY A 6 -25.25 -18.80 -40.01
C GLY A 6 -24.33 -19.05 -38.82
N GLU A 7 -23.03 -18.99 -39.05
CA GLU A 7 -21.99 -19.26 -38.03
C GLU A 7 -22.06 -18.28 -36.84
N ASP A 8 -22.29 -17.01 -37.11
CA ASP A 8 -22.39 -15.98 -36.03
C ASP A 8 -23.65 -16.18 -35.19
N ALA A 9 -24.75 -16.61 -35.78
CA ALA A 9 -25.95 -16.93 -35.04
C ALA A 9 -25.76 -18.19 -34.17
N ALA A 10 -24.99 -19.17 -34.62
CA ALA A 10 -24.65 -20.37 -33.84
C ALA A 10 -23.72 -19.95 -32.65
N LYS A 11 -22.72 -19.11 -32.84
CA LYS A 11 -21.86 -18.55 -31.79
C LYS A 11 -22.70 -17.78 -30.78
N ALA A 12 -23.59 -16.89 -31.22
CA ALA A 12 -24.48 -16.12 -30.36
C ALA A 12 -25.36 -17.01 -29.48
N ARG A 13 -25.95 -18.05 -30.05
CA ARG A 13 -26.75 -19.06 -29.29
C ARG A 13 -25.87 -19.77 -28.24
N GLY A 14 -24.63 -20.14 -28.59
CA GLY A 14 -23.67 -20.74 -27.68
C GLY A 14 -23.35 -19.85 -26.50
N MET A 15 -23.10 -18.57 -26.76
CA MET A 15 -22.85 -17.57 -25.73
C MET A 15 -24.05 -17.37 -24.80
N VAL A 16 -25.27 -17.24 -25.35
CA VAL A 16 -26.50 -17.11 -24.56
C VAL A 16 -26.72 -18.37 -23.70
N LYS A 17 -26.46 -19.57 -24.20
CA LYS A 17 -26.55 -20.81 -23.42
C LYS A 17 -25.53 -20.83 -22.28
N ALA A 18 -24.29 -20.34 -22.51
CA ALA A 18 -23.25 -20.28 -21.49
C ALA A 18 -23.59 -19.25 -20.39
N ILE A 19 -24.06 -18.06 -20.77
CA ILE A 19 -24.44 -16.99 -19.82
C ILE A 19 -25.66 -17.42 -18.98
N LYS A 20 -26.62 -18.14 -19.57
CA LYS A 20 -27.80 -18.68 -18.87
C LYS A 20 -27.51 -19.95 -18.05
N ALA A 21 -26.29 -20.42 -18.00
CA ALA A 21 -25.94 -21.55 -17.11
C ALA A 21 -25.85 -21.06 -15.65
N GLU A 22 -26.59 -21.71 -14.74
CA GLU A 22 -26.55 -21.44 -13.30
C GLU A 22 -25.11 -21.40 -12.78
N LYS A 23 -24.28 -22.35 -13.20
CA LYS A 23 -22.87 -22.42 -12.81
C LYS A 23 -22.07 -21.14 -13.17
N PHE A 24 -22.38 -20.51 -14.31
CA PHE A 24 -21.71 -19.30 -14.75
C PHE A 24 -22.09 -18.10 -13.89
N VAL A 25 -23.40 -17.89 -13.71
CA VAL A 25 -23.88 -16.76 -12.87
C VAL A 25 -23.41 -16.92 -11.43
N ARG A 26 -23.53 -18.11 -10.86
CA ARG A 26 -23.10 -18.40 -9.49
C ARG A 26 -21.60 -18.22 -9.32
N PHE A 27 -20.80 -18.59 -10.32
CA PHE A 27 -19.36 -18.37 -10.30
C PHE A 27 -19.00 -16.87 -10.36
N LEU A 28 -19.74 -16.07 -11.12
CA LEU A 28 -19.55 -14.61 -11.11
C LEU A 28 -19.79 -13.98 -9.73
N TYR A 29 -20.86 -14.38 -9.05
CA TYR A 29 -21.15 -13.91 -7.69
C TYR A 29 -20.07 -14.37 -6.69
N PHE A 30 -19.57 -15.59 -6.85
CA PHE A 30 -18.43 -16.08 -6.08
C PHE A 30 -17.17 -15.24 -6.35
N LEU A 31 -16.83 -14.95 -7.60
CA LEU A 31 -15.69 -14.12 -7.95
C LEU A 31 -15.82 -12.68 -7.39
N LEU A 32 -17.03 -12.15 -7.30
CA LEU A 32 -17.26 -10.84 -6.68
C LEU A 32 -16.88 -10.84 -5.19
N ASP A 33 -17.19 -11.91 -4.45
CA ASP A 33 -16.78 -12.03 -3.05
C ASP A 33 -15.25 -12.14 -2.92
N VAL A 34 -14.62 -12.99 -3.73
CA VAL A 34 -13.16 -13.15 -3.74
C VAL A 34 -12.46 -11.85 -4.14
N THR A 35 -12.90 -11.22 -5.23
CA THR A 35 -12.27 -9.98 -5.71
C THR A 35 -12.46 -8.82 -4.76
N LYS A 36 -13.52 -8.79 -3.96
CA LYS A 36 -13.69 -7.81 -2.88
C LYS A 36 -12.58 -7.94 -1.85
N ILE A 37 -12.28 -9.16 -1.39
CA ILE A 37 -11.21 -9.41 -0.41
C ILE A 37 -9.84 -9.04 -1.00
N LEU A 38 -9.56 -9.49 -2.23
CA LEU A 38 -8.30 -9.19 -2.91
C LEU A 38 -8.14 -7.68 -3.18
N ARG A 39 -9.22 -6.98 -3.50
CA ARG A 39 -9.22 -5.53 -3.66
C ARG A 39 -8.88 -4.82 -2.35
N GLU A 40 -9.49 -5.24 -1.24
CA GLU A 40 -9.19 -4.67 0.08
C GLU A 40 -7.71 -4.86 0.42
N LEU A 41 -7.16 -6.07 0.23
CA LEU A 41 -5.74 -6.36 0.42
C LEU A 41 -4.86 -5.49 -0.49
N SER A 42 -5.18 -5.42 -1.78
CA SER A 42 -4.43 -4.61 -2.75
C SER A 42 -4.41 -3.12 -2.38
N LEU A 43 -5.54 -2.57 -1.93
CA LEU A 43 -5.62 -1.16 -1.49
C LEU A 43 -4.75 -0.91 -0.25
N GLN A 44 -4.71 -1.86 0.69
CA GLN A 44 -3.84 -1.76 1.87
C GLN A 44 -2.36 -1.75 1.46
N PHE A 45 -1.95 -2.61 0.52
CA PHE A 45 -0.58 -2.62 0.00
C PHE A 45 -0.23 -1.42 -0.90
N GLN A 46 -1.23 -0.67 -1.34
CA GLN A 46 -1.04 0.58 -2.09
C GLN A 46 -0.98 1.82 -1.18
N SER A 47 -1.26 1.67 0.11
CA SER A 47 -1.13 2.76 1.09
C SER A 47 0.34 3.15 1.26
N ASP A 48 0.60 4.46 1.37
CA ASP A 48 1.93 4.98 1.66
C ASP A 48 2.34 4.77 3.13
N ASP A 49 1.34 4.54 4.00
CA ASP A 49 1.51 4.40 5.44
C ASP A 49 1.65 2.95 5.90
N LEU A 50 1.76 1.99 4.98
CA LEU A 50 1.90 0.58 5.33
C LEU A 50 3.34 0.28 5.77
N PHE A 51 3.50 -0.14 7.02
CA PHE A 51 4.76 -0.64 7.55
C PHE A 51 4.91 -2.15 7.41
N ILE A 52 6.17 -2.61 7.39
CA ILE A 52 6.48 -4.04 7.34
C ILE A 52 5.86 -4.80 8.54
N THR A 53 5.72 -4.14 9.69
CA THR A 53 5.12 -4.69 10.92
C THR A 53 3.66 -5.07 10.76
N GLU A 54 2.92 -4.39 9.89
CA GLU A 54 1.48 -4.60 9.68
C GLU A 54 1.19 -5.65 8.60
N VAL A 55 2.17 -5.96 7.75
CA VAL A 55 1.99 -6.84 6.57
C VAL A 55 1.42 -8.19 6.97
N SER A 56 1.99 -8.83 7.99
CA SER A 56 1.50 -10.14 8.48
C SER A 56 0.03 -10.09 8.89
N THR A 57 -0.37 -9.07 9.62
CA THR A 57 -1.76 -8.90 10.08
C THR A 57 -2.73 -8.68 8.92
N LYS A 58 -2.31 -7.88 7.90
CA LYS A 58 -3.14 -7.64 6.70
C LYS A 58 -3.30 -8.90 5.86
N LEU A 59 -2.22 -9.66 5.67
CA LEU A 59 -2.24 -10.94 4.98
C LEU A 59 -3.13 -11.95 5.71
N GLU A 60 -2.94 -12.13 7.02
CA GLU A 60 -3.74 -13.04 7.84
C GLU A 60 -5.22 -12.70 7.78
N THR A 61 -5.56 -11.41 7.83
CA THR A 61 -6.95 -10.95 7.68
C THR A 61 -7.54 -11.36 6.34
N ALA A 62 -6.78 -11.24 5.25
CA ALA A 62 -7.26 -11.62 3.92
C ALA A 62 -7.39 -13.14 3.77
N LEU A 63 -6.40 -13.90 4.26
CA LEU A 63 -6.40 -15.36 4.25
C LEU A 63 -7.57 -15.91 5.06
N THR A 64 -7.80 -15.39 6.27
CA THR A 64 -8.95 -15.77 7.12
C THR A 64 -10.28 -15.51 6.43
N LYS A 65 -10.42 -14.37 5.72
CA LYS A 65 -11.63 -14.06 4.95
C LYS A 65 -11.81 -15.04 3.78
N LEU A 66 -10.73 -15.43 3.09
CA LEU A 66 -10.78 -16.41 1.99
C LEU A 66 -11.11 -17.80 2.50
N GLU A 67 -10.52 -18.24 3.62
CA GLU A 67 -10.88 -19.50 4.28
C GLU A 67 -12.37 -19.51 4.69
N GLY A 68 -12.87 -18.41 5.24
CA GLY A 68 -14.30 -18.27 5.57
C GLY A 68 -15.24 -18.37 4.38
N LEU A 69 -14.76 -18.11 3.15
CA LEU A 69 -15.54 -18.40 1.93
C LEU A 69 -15.48 -19.86 1.51
N LYS A 70 -14.44 -20.61 1.92
CA LYS A 70 -14.23 -22.02 1.60
C LYS A 70 -15.09 -22.92 2.47
N ASP A 71 -15.19 -22.61 3.76
CA ASP A 71 -15.98 -23.33 4.73
C ASP A 71 -17.46 -22.99 4.54
N SER A 72 -18.08 -23.66 3.62
CA SER A 72 -19.44 -23.38 3.17
C SER A 72 -20.54 -24.07 3.96
N ASP A 73 -20.39 -24.21 5.25
CA ASP A 73 -21.56 -24.09 6.09
C ASP A 73 -21.96 -22.60 6.08
N PRO A 74 -23.17 -22.25 5.66
CA PRO A 74 -23.49 -20.85 5.45
C PRO A 74 -23.40 -20.12 6.80
N LEU A 75 -22.23 -19.63 7.11
CA LEU A 75 -22.16 -18.51 8.02
C LEU A 75 -23.15 -17.51 7.44
N PRO A 76 -24.11 -17.00 8.21
CA PRO A 76 -25.02 -15.99 7.75
C PRO A 76 -24.26 -14.67 7.54
N ILE A 77 -23.32 -14.69 6.62
CA ILE A 77 -22.70 -13.49 6.11
C ILE A 77 -23.72 -12.90 5.14
N THR A 78 -24.75 -12.31 5.71
CA THR A 78 -25.86 -11.65 5.02
C THR A 78 -25.41 -10.56 4.03
N ALA A 79 -24.12 -10.32 3.92
CA ALA A 79 -23.50 -9.31 3.07
C ALA A 79 -22.66 -9.87 1.90
N THR A 80 -22.63 -11.18 1.68
CA THR A 80 -21.90 -11.75 0.54
C THR A 80 -22.70 -11.67 -0.75
N PHE A 81 -21.99 -11.63 -1.88
CA PHE A 81 -22.61 -11.73 -3.19
C PHE A 81 -23.25 -13.11 -3.39
N GLN A 82 -22.68 -14.17 -2.83
CA GLN A 82 -23.26 -15.52 -2.82
C GLN A 82 -24.64 -15.55 -2.11
N ALA A 83 -24.77 -14.89 -0.98
CA ALA A 83 -26.07 -14.76 -0.29
C ALA A 83 -27.09 -14.00 -1.15
N LYS A 84 -26.65 -12.95 -1.87
CA LYS A 84 -27.50 -12.23 -2.83
C LYS A 84 -27.93 -13.10 -3.99
N PHE A 85 -27.02 -13.96 -4.50
CA PHE A 85 -27.40 -14.93 -5.52
C PHE A 85 -28.50 -15.87 -5.01
N GLN A 86 -28.33 -16.44 -3.81
CA GLN A 86 -29.30 -17.35 -3.21
C GLN A 86 -30.67 -16.69 -2.98
N SER A 87 -30.69 -15.43 -2.52
CA SER A 87 -31.96 -14.71 -2.31
C SER A 87 -32.73 -14.39 -3.62
N ASN A 88 -32.01 -14.29 -4.74
CA ASN A 88 -32.58 -13.97 -6.05
C ASN A 88 -32.81 -15.20 -6.94
N TYR A 89 -32.40 -16.38 -6.49
CA TYR A 89 -32.50 -17.63 -7.28
C TYR A 89 -33.48 -18.62 -6.66
N ASN A 90 -34.47 -19.04 -7.45
CA ASN A 90 -35.36 -20.11 -7.07
C ASN A 90 -34.84 -21.43 -7.66
N SER A 91 -34.38 -22.35 -6.80
CA SER A 91 -33.78 -23.60 -7.19
C SER A 91 -34.79 -24.58 -7.84
N GLU A 92 -36.11 -24.47 -7.54
CA GLU A 92 -37.13 -25.32 -8.09
C GLU A 92 -37.47 -24.96 -9.55
N SER A 93 -37.72 -23.67 -9.79
CA SER A 93 -38.07 -23.15 -11.12
C SER A 93 -36.85 -22.80 -11.98
N GLY A 94 -35.67 -22.64 -11.39
CA GLY A 94 -34.50 -22.13 -12.08
C GLY A 94 -34.55 -20.62 -12.36
N LEU A 95 -35.54 -19.92 -11.79
CA LEU A 95 -35.76 -18.49 -12.02
C LEU A 95 -34.76 -17.66 -11.23
N PHE A 96 -34.07 -16.77 -11.91
CA PHE A 96 -33.16 -15.81 -11.32
C PHE A 96 -33.64 -14.37 -11.58
N LYS A 97 -33.80 -13.60 -10.52
CA LYS A 97 -34.20 -12.19 -10.57
C LYS A 97 -32.99 -11.29 -10.77
N CYS A 98 -32.92 -10.61 -11.92
CA CYS A 98 -31.84 -9.72 -12.27
C CYS A 98 -32.09 -8.29 -11.72
N GLY A 99 -31.55 -7.99 -10.53
CA GLY A 99 -31.61 -6.63 -9.95
C GLY A 99 -32.90 -6.26 -9.25
N LYS A 100 -32.89 -5.14 -8.53
CA LYS A 100 -34.05 -4.65 -7.77
C LYS A 100 -35.15 -4.04 -8.64
N ASP A 101 -34.75 -3.49 -9.80
CA ASP A 101 -35.61 -2.67 -10.66
C ASP A 101 -35.85 -3.27 -12.07
N SER A 102 -35.26 -4.43 -12.34
CA SER A 102 -35.45 -5.07 -13.65
C SER A 102 -36.55 -6.13 -13.56
N ASN A 103 -37.63 -5.94 -14.34
CA ASN A 103 -38.62 -6.96 -14.61
C ASN A 103 -38.05 -8.11 -15.49
N LEU A 104 -36.73 -8.28 -15.50
CA LEU A 104 -36.00 -9.26 -16.29
C LEU A 104 -35.74 -10.50 -15.41
N ASP A 105 -36.73 -11.35 -15.33
CA ASP A 105 -36.54 -12.70 -14.80
C ASP A 105 -35.90 -13.59 -15.85
N VAL A 106 -34.81 -14.25 -15.52
CA VAL A 106 -34.08 -15.14 -16.42
C VAL A 106 -34.12 -16.54 -15.86
N VAL A 107 -34.60 -17.50 -16.68
CA VAL A 107 -34.52 -18.91 -16.32
C VAL A 107 -33.11 -19.42 -16.63
N LEU A 108 -32.41 -19.84 -15.56
CA LEU A 108 -31.06 -20.41 -15.64
C LEU A 108 -31.12 -21.93 -15.88
N ASN A 109 -30.20 -22.42 -16.69
CA ASN A 109 -30.01 -23.87 -16.87
C ASN A 109 -29.37 -24.45 -15.61
N LYS A 110 -30.06 -25.38 -14.95
CA LYS A 110 -29.64 -26.00 -13.70
C LYS A 110 -28.24 -26.62 -13.82
N GLY A 111 -27.42 -26.41 -12.80
CA GLY A 111 -26.08 -26.95 -12.64
C GLY A 111 -26.03 -28.03 -11.56
N ASN A 112 -24.88 -28.70 -11.45
CA ASN A 112 -24.61 -29.61 -10.34
C ASN A 112 -24.02 -28.81 -9.18
N ALA A 113 -24.80 -28.59 -8.11
CA ALA A 113 -24.42 -27.78 -6.98
C ALA A 113 -23.15 -28.31 -6.25
N MET A 114 -23.04 -29.62 -6.06
CA MET A 114 -21.91 -30.26 -5.40
C MET A 114 -20.61 -30.03 -6.19
N ARG A 115 -20.68 -30.20 -7.54
CA ARG A 115 -19.51 -29.94 -8.39
C ARG A 115 -19.09 -28.46 -8.41
N MET A 116 -20.05 -27.53 -8.32
CA MET A 116 -19.75 -26.11 -8.23
C MET A 116 -19.06 -25.79 -6.91
N GLN A 117 -19.53 -26.34 -5.81
CA GLN A 117 -18.92 -26.15 -4.50
C GLN A 117 -17.47 -26.66 -4.48
N GLN A 118 -17.22 -27.82 -5.05
CA GLN A 118 -15.85 -28.34 -5.18
C GLN A 118 -14.97 -27.43 -6.03
N THR A 119 -15.51 -26.85 -7.10
CA THR A 119 -14.76 -25.89 -7.95
C THR A 119 -14.41 -24.64 -7.17
N PHE A 120 -15.32 -24.10 -6.35
CA PHE A 120 -15.05 -22.91 -5.51
C PHE A 120 -13.99 -23.20 -4.45
N SER A 121 -14.12 -24.34 -3.77
CA SER A 121 -13.15 -24.77 -2.76
C SER A 121 -11.75 -24.95 -3.33
N ASN A 122 -11.62 -25.58 -4.50
CA ASN A 122 -10.34 -25.74 -5.18
C ASN A 122 -9.75 -24.39 -5.57
N PHE A 123 -10.55 -23.49 -6.15
CA PHE A 123 -10.11 -22.15 -6.52
C PHE A 123 -9.59 -21.36 -5.31
N LEU A 124 -10.30 -21.42 -4.19
CA LEU A 124 -9.87 -20.75 -2.95
C LEU A 124 -8.59 -21.37 -2.41
N THR A 125 -8.46 -22.68 -2.42
CA THR A 125 -7.24 -23.36 -2.00
C THR A 125 -6.04 -22.90 -2.82
N ASP A 126 -6.18 -22.83 -4.14
CA ASP A 126 -5.11 -22.39 -5.04
C ASP A 126 -4.79 -20.89 -4.83
N ALA A 127 -5.82 -20.05 -4.63
CA ALA A 127 -5.65 -18.63 -4.38
C ALA A 127 -4.93 -18.36 -3.04
N ILE A 128 -5.29 -19.06 -1.96
CA ILE A 128 -4.65 -18.98 -0.66
C ILE A 128 -3.18 -19.41 -0.77
N ALA A 129 -2.92 -20.60 -1.35
CA ALA A 129 -1.56 -21.08 -1.54
C ALA A 129 -0.69 -20.13 -2.39
N TYR A 130 -1.28 -19.48 -3.40
CA TYR A 130 -0.59 -18.47 -4.19
C TYR A 130 -0.21 -17.24 -3.37
N ILE A 131 -1.12 -16.72 -2.54
CA ILE A 131 -0.87 -15.56 -1.66
C ILE A 131 0.23 -15.92 -0.65
N GLU A 132 0.12 -17.04 0.05
CA GLU A 132 1.12 -17.50 1.03
C GLU A 132 2.50 -17.64 0.38
N LYS A 133 2.57 -18.25 -0.79
CA LYS A 133 3.83 -18.40 -1.54
C LYS A 133 4.39 -17.03 -1.95
N ARG A 134 3.55 -16.12 -2.43
CA ARG A 134 3.95 -14.78 -2.90
C ARG A 134 4.56 -13.94 -1.79
N PHE A 135 4.02 -14.02 -0.60
CA PHE A 135 4.43 -13.24 0.57
C PHE A 135 5.28 -14.02 1.57
N SER A 136 5.71 -15.23 1.22
CA SER A 136 6.48 -16.10 2.11
C SER A 136 7.78 -15.47 2.62
N SER A 137 8.43 -14.60 1.87
CA SER A 137 9.64 -13.89 2.29
C SER A 137 9.37 -12.86 3.39
N LEU A 138 8.19 -12.24 3.38
CA LEU A 138 7.81 -11.24 4.39
C LEU A 138 7.33 -11.90 5.69
N SER A 139 6.86 -13.14 5.62
CA SER A 139 6.37 -13.92 6.77
C SER A 139 7.47 -14.76 7.44
N LYS A 140 8.71 -14.68 6.95
CA LYS A 140 9.86 -15.45 7.47
C LYS A 140 10.92 -14.53 8.08
N PRO A 141 11.78 -15.08 8.98
CA PRO A 141 12.96 -14.37 9.46
C PRO A 141 13.85 -13.84 8.31
N PRO A 142 14.44 -12.66 8.45
CA PRO A 142 14.33 -11.73 9.59
C PRO A 142 13.11 -10.79 9.50
N MET A 143 12.38 -10.76 8.39
CA MET A 143 11.33 -9.76 8.13
C MET A 143 10.19 -9.80 9.15
N ASN A 144 9.74 -10.99 9.54
CA ASN A 144 8.68 -11.15 10.54
C ASN A 144 9.11 -10.74 11.96
N TYR A 145 10.40 -10.61 12.24
CA TYR A 145 10.88 -10.16 13.55
C TYR A 145 10.58 -8.67 13.78
N PHE A 146 10.48 -7.86 12.72
CA PHE A 146 10.12 -6.45 12.85
C PHE A 146 8.72 -6.21 13.44
N GLU A 147 7.87 -7.23 13.49
CA GLU A 147 6.54 -7.10 14.10
C GLU A 147 6.56 -6.72 15.59
N VAL A 148 7.70 -6.88 16.29
CA VAL A 148 7.86 -6.44 17.69
C VAL A 148 7.74 -4.93 17.84
N PHE A 149 8.04 -4.20 16.77
CA PHE A 149 7.94 -2.74 16.73
C PHE A 149 6.51 -2.25 16.46
N ASP A 150 5.53 -3.13 16.24
CA ASP A 150 4.13 -2.73 16.14
C ASP A 150 3.59 -2.36 17.53
N PRO A 151 3.23 -1.08 17.78
CA PRO A 151 2.72 -0.66 19.09
C PRO A 151 1.49 -1.48 19.52
N THR A 152 0.66 -1.91 18.57
CA THR A 152 -0.59 -2.64 18.85
C THR A 152 -0.36 -4.05 19.38
N LYS A 153 0.82 -4.63 19.11
CA LYS A 153 1.20 -5.99 19.53
C LYS A 153 1.83 -6.05 20.91
N VAL A 154 2.18 -4.91 21.51
CA VAL A 154 2.81 -4.88 22.84
C VAL A 154 1.78 -5.28 23.90
N PRO A 155 2.04 -6.33 24.71
CA PRO A 155 1.07 -6.85 25.68
C PRO A 155 0.73 -5.84 26.79
N GLY A 156 -0.55 -5.80 27.17
CA GLY A 156 -1.03 -4.99 28.30
C GLY A 156 -0.53 -5.51 29.66
N GLU A 157 -0.43 -6.82 29.82
CA GLU A 157 0.04 -7.44 31.07
C GLU A 157 1.55 -7.24 31.24
N ARG A 158 1.96 -6.73 32.41
CA ARG A 158 3.37 -6.42 32.72
C ARG A 158 4.29 -7.64 32.58
N LYS A 159 3.85 -8.82 33.01
CA LYS A 159 4.68 -10.04 32.92
C LYS A 159 4.93 -10.44 31.47
N LEU A 160 3.91 -10.44 30.64
CA LEU A 160 4.02 -10.75 29.20
C LEU A 160 4.85 -9.69 28.48
N ARG A 161 4.65 -8.40 28.81
CA ARG A 161 5.43 -7.31 28.25
C ARG A 161 6.92 -7.40 28.62
N ALA A 162 7.27 -7.89 29.80
CA ALA A 162 8.66 -8.00 30.22
C ALA A 162 9.51 -8.87 29.29
N SER A 163 8.99 -10.00 28.84
CA SER A 163 9.67 -10.92 27.91
C SER A 163 9.37 -10.67 26.43
N PHE A 164 8.36 -9.82 26.12
CA PHE A 164 7.90 -9.62 24.76
C PHE A 164 9.03 -9.15 23.83
N GLY A 165 9.25 -9.90 22.75
CA GLY A 165 10.08 -9.55 21.61
C GLY A 165 11.59 -9.48 21.85
N SER A 166 12.09 -9.79 23.06
CA SER A 166 13.53 -9.69 23.34
C SER A 166 14.36 -10.66 22.49
N ASP A 167 13.88 -11.86 22.26
CA ASP A 167 14.48 -12.86 21.38
C ASP A 167 14.56 -12.40 19.93
N LYS A 168 13.50 -11.73 19.45
CA LYS A 168 13.44 -11.21 18.08
C LYS A 168 14.36 -10.01 17.89
N VAL A 169 14.47 -9.14 18.89
CA VAL A 169 15.42 -8.01 18.84
C VAL A 169 16.85 -8.52 18.80
N VAL A 170 17.22 -9.50 19.62
CA VAL A 170 18.53 -10.15 19.54
C VAL A 170 18.78 -10.73 18.15
N ALA A 171 17.82 -11.47 17.62
CA ALA A 171 17.97 -12.04 16.27
C ALA A 171 18.08 -10.98 15.17
N LEU A 172 17.43 -9.81 15.31
CA LEU A 172 17.59 -8.68 14.39
C LEU A 172 18.97 -8.05 14.49
N THR A 173 19.50 -7.79 15.71
CA THR A 173 20.85 -7.25 15.89
C THR A 173 21.92 -8.19 15.34
N ASP A 174 21.75 -9.49 15.49
CA ASP A 174 22.67 -10.50 14.94
C ASP A 174 22.59 -10.56 13.42
N HIS A 175 21.37 -10.54 12.86
CA HIS A 175 21.20 -10.59 11.41
C HIS A 175 21.77 -9.36 10.71
N PHE A 176 21.57 -8.17 11.29
CA PHE A 176 22.06 -6.91 10.75
C PHE A 176 23.34 -6.45 11.45
N SER A 177 24.24 -7.39 11.74
CA SER A 177 25.49 -7.16 12.48
C SER A 177 26.42 -6.11 11.88
N ASN A 178 26.23 -5.74 10.60
CA ASN A 178 27.02 -4.67 9.96
C ASN A 178 26.57 -3.25 10.36
N LEU A 179 25.42 -3.10 11.04
CA LEU A 179 24.87 -1.78 11.43
C LEU A 179 25.28 -1.35 12.82
N LEU A 180 25.62 -2.31 13.69
CA LEU A 180 25.93 -2.07 15.11
C LEU A 180 27.17 -2.88 15.48
N SER A 181 28.08 -2.29 16.24
CA SER A 181 29.16 -3.00 16.92
C SER A 181 28.61 -3.93 18.01
N ASP A 182 29.44 -4.83 18.53
CA ASP A 182 28.96 -5.80 19.54
C ASP A 182 28.49 -5.12 20.81
N ASP A 183 29.17 -4.07 21.28
CA ASP A 183 28.72 -3.27 22.45
C ASP A 183 27.39 -2.56 22.15
N GLU A 184 27.22 -2.01 20.95
CA GLU A 184 25.99 -1.33 20.56
C GLU A 184 24.80 -2.29 20.38
N LYS A 185 25.04 -3.57 20.05
CA LYS A 185 23.99 -4.62 20.03
C LYS A 185 23.47 -4.92 21.43
N GLU A 186 24.38 -5.06 22.40
CA GLU A 186 23.99 -5.26 23.80
C GLU A 186 23.16 -4.08 24.33
N ASP A 187 23.62 -2.86 24.04
CA ASP A 187 22.89 -1.63 24.34
C ASP A 187 21.50 -1.60 23.68
N ALA A 188 21.38 -1.94 22.40
CA ALA A 188 20.11 -1.98 21.70
C ALA A 188 19.12 -2.95 22.33
N VAL A 189 19.57 -4.13 22.74
CA VAL A 189 18.74 -5.12 23.45
C VAL A 189 18.30 -4.61 24.81
N PHE A 190 19.17 -3.89 25.53
CA PHE A 190 18.81 -3.25 26.80
C PHE A 190 17.80 -2.10 26.58
N GLN A 191 18.05 -1.24 25.62
CA GLN A 191 17.19 -0.12 25.24
C GLN A 191 15.80 -0.57 24.75
N TRP A 192 15.69 -1.81 24.27
CA TRP A 192 14.39 -2.42 23.91
C TRP A 192 13.39 -2.40 25.06
N GLN A 193 13.84 -2.52 26.31
CA GLN A 193 12.96 -2.49 27.48
C GLN A 193 12.28 -1.12 27.64
N GLU A 194 13.00 -0.05 27.36
CA GLU A 194 12.48 1.32 27.40
C GLU A 194 11.57 1.61 26.20
N LEU A 195 12.02 1.27 24.99
CA LEU A 195 11.23 1.45 23.77
C LEU A 195 9.88 0.70 23.85
N LYS A 196 9.86 -0.50 24.38
CA LYS A 196 8.67 -1.30 24.61
C LYS A 196 7.61 -0.60 25.47
N ILE A 197 8.06 0.10 26.53
CA ILE A 197 7.18 0.88 27.39
C ILE A 197 6.66 2.12 26.65
N TYR A 198 7.53 2.76 25.89
CA TYR A 198 7.14 3.89 25.03
C TYR A 198 6.07 3.49 24.04
N LEU A 199 6.25 2.39 23.29
CA LEU A 199 5.27 1.87 22.33
C LEU A 199 3.95 1.52 23.02
N PHE A 200 4.00 0.88 24.20
CA PHE A 200 2.81 0.56 24.97
C PHE A 200 2.00 1.78 25.37
N SER A 201 2.65 2.86 25.80
CA SER A 201 1.98 4.10 26.21
C SER A 201 1.35 4.87 25.04
N HIS A 202 1.75 4.57 23.80
CA HIS A 202 1.28 5.25 22.59
C HIS A 202 0.46 4.35 21.65
N GLN A 203 -0.08 3.22 22.15
CA GLN A 203 -0.86 2.26 21.32
C GLN A 203 -2.12 2.87 20.65
N ALA A 204 -2.66 3.94 21.21
CA ALA A 204 -3.83 4.63 20.66
C ALA A 204 -3.49 5.55 19.47
N MET A 205 -2.21 5.86 19.27
CA MET A 205 -1.75 6.70 18.16
C MET A 205 -1.51 5.86 16.90
N LYS A 206 -1.53 6.52 15.74
CA LYS A 206 -1.11 5.87 14.50
C LYS A 206 0.39 5.54 14.58
N PRO A 207 0.82 4.36 14.11
CA PRO A 207 2.24 3.99 14.14
C PRO A 207 3.17 5.03 13.52
N LEU A 208 2.75 5.67 12.41
CA LEU A 208 3.52 6.73 11.77
C LEU A 208 3.80 7.91 12.73
N ASP A 209 2.77 8.37 13.44
CA ASP A 209 2.89 9.50 14.38
C ASP A 209 3.77 9.12 15.58
N VAL A 210 3.67 7.88 16.07
CA VAL A 210 4.52 7.37 17.15
C VAL A 210 5.99 7.43 16.75
N TYR A 211 6.33 6.94 15.56
CA TYR A 211 7.71 6.95 15.09
C TYR A 211 8.20 8.32 14.66
N ALA A 212 7.34 9.16 14.09
CA ALA A 212 7.70 10.54 13.78
C ALA A 212 8.09 11.33 15.05
N ASN A 213 7.31 11.19 16.13
CA ASN A 213 7.60 11.81 17.41
C ASN A 213 8.90 11.26 18.02
N LEU A 214 9.08 9.95 17.99
CA LEU A 214 10.26 9.29 18.55
C LEU A 214 11.54 9.70 17.82
N LEU A 215 11.54 9.73 16.49
CA LEU A 215 12.68 10.10 15.68
C LEU A 215 12.95 11.62 15.72
N SER A 216 11.93 12.45 15.92
CA SER A 216 12.11 13.88 16.09
C SER A 216 12.80 14.23 17.42
N SER A 217 12.45 13.53 18.49
CA SER A 217 13.05 13.72 19.82
C SER A 217 14.42 13.06 19.96
N ARG A 218 14.64 11.94 19.25
CA ARG A 218 15.88 11.12 19.28
C ARG A 218 16.56 11.04 20.65
N PRO A 219 15.88 10.42 21.65
CA PRO A 219 16.47 10.36 22.99
C PRO A 219 17.76 9.53 22.98
N ASP A 220 18.81 10.03 23.61
CA ASP A 220 20.10 9.35 23.69
C ASP A 220 20.00 7.97 24.34
N SER A 221 19.03 7.78 25.25
CA SER A 221 18.75 6.49 25.90
C SER A 221 18.25 5.41 24.93
N LEU A 222 17.83 5.75 23.71
CA LEU A 222 17.34 4.82 22.70
C LEU A 222 18.19 4.80 21.42
N LYS A 223 19.36 5.42 21.44
CA LYS A 223 20.19 5.66 20.25
C LYS A 223 20.43 4.42 19.40
N HIS A 224 20.76 3.29 20.01
CA HIS A 224 21.14 2.08 19.28
C HIS A 224 19.94 1.27 18.78
N ILE A 225 18.87 1.16 19.58
CA ILE A 225 17.64 0.49 19.14
C ILE A 225 16.92 1.26 18.02
N LEU A 226 17.06 2.58 17.97
CA LEU A 226 16.50 3.41 16.89
C LEU A 226 17.11 3.12 15.52
N VAL A 227 18.32 2.55 15.45
CA VAL A 227 18.91 2.07 14.18
C VAL A 227 18.03 0.98 13.57
N LEU A 228 17.53 0.04 14.38
CA LEU A 228 16.61 -1.00 13.90
C LEU A 228 15.24 -0.44 13.53
N VAL A 229 14.78 0.59 14.24
CA VAL A 229 13.53 1.29 13.89
C VAL A 229 13.67 2.02 12.57
N GLU A 230 14.77 2.73 12.34
CA GLU A 230 15.06 3.40 11.06
C GLU A 230 15.18 2.40 9.91
N LEU A 231 15.83 1.26 10.16
CA LEU A 231 15.88 0.17 9.19
C LEU A 231 14.47 -0.33 8.86
N MET A 232 13.65 -0.61 9.86
CA MET A 232 12.25 -1.02 9.68
C MET A 232 11.47 -0.03 8.82
N LEU A 233 11.59 1.27 9.10
CA LEU A 233 10.90 2.33 8.35
C LEU A 233 11.42 2.48 6.92
N SER A 234 12.66 2.08 6.64
CA SER A 234 13.23 2.08 5.30
C SER A 234 12.71 0.93 4.42
N LEU A 235 12.19 -0.13 5.04
CA LEU A 235 11.67 -1.30 4.35
C LEU A 235 10.28 -0.99 3.77
N SER A 236 10.18 -0.92 2.44
CA SER A 236 8.92 -0.75 1.76
C SER A 236 8.29 -2.12 1.46
N PRO A 237 7.13 -2.44 2.02
CA PRO A 237 6.47 -3.73 1.76
C PRO A 237 5.85 -3.80 0.36
N SER A 238 5.82 -2.69 -0.38
CA SER A 238 5.17 -2.58 -1.68
C SER A 238 5.94 -1.68 -2.64
N THR A 239 5.89 -2.00 -3.94
CA THR A 239 6.44 -1.17 -5.02
C THR A 239 5.47 -0.09 -5.52
N ALA A 240 4.28 0.00 -4.93
CA ALA A 240 3.22 0.89 -5.40
C ALA A 240 3.64 2.37 -5.43
N LYS A 241 4.46 2.82 -4.49
CA LYS A 241 5.02 4.17 -4.49
C LYS A 241 5.94 4.42 -5.68
N CYS A 242 6.80 3.44 -6.00
CA CYS A 242 7.66 3.48 -7.18
C CYS A 242 6.83 3.52 -8.47
N GLU A 243 5.79 2.69 -8.58
CA GLU A 243 4.90 2.66 -9.74
C GLU A 243 4.17 4.01 -9.94
N ARG A 244 3.71 4.64 -8.85
CA ARG A 244 3.14 5.99 -8.88
C ARG A 244 4.16 7.03 -9.35
N CYS A 245 5.42 6.94 -8.90
CA CYS A 245 6.50 7.80 -9.35
C CYS A 245 6.79 7.60 -10.85
N PHE A 246 6.84 6.36 -11.35
CA PHE A 246 7.01 6.08 -12.77
C PHE A 246 5.82 6.60 -13.61
N SER A 247 4.59 6.42 -13.13
CA SER A 247 3.41 6.99 -13.78
C SER A 247 3.46 8.53 -13.83
N ALA A 248 3.91 9.16 -12.74
CA ALA A 248 4.12 10.60 -12.69
C ALA A 248 5.21 11.05 -13.67
N MET A 249 6.33 10.34 -13.71
CA MET A 249 7.44 10.58 -14.64
C MET A 249 6.96 10.53 -16.09
N ASN A 250 6.20 9.51 -16.48
CA ASN A 250 5.67 9.36 -17.84
C ASN A 250 4.71 10.51 -18.24
N ARG A 251 3.97 11.07 -17.28
CA ARG A 251 3.12 12.26 -17.52
C ARG A 251 3.92 13.54 -17.66
N ILE A 252 5.05 13.67 -16.96
CA ILE A 252 5.94 14.83 -17.03
C ILE A 252 6.79 14.76 -18.31
N LYS A 253 7.42 13.60 -18.55
CA LYS A 253 8.29 13.35 -19.70
C LYS A 253 7.46 12.75 -20.84
N THR A 254 6.87 13.60 -21.66
CA THR A 254 6.14 13.19 -22.87
C THR A 254 7.09 13.15 -24.07
N ASN A 255 6.66 12.53 -25.17
CA ASN A 255 7.41 12.50 -26.44
C ASN A 255 7.78 13.89 -26.97
N LEU A 256 7.03 14.93 -26.57
CA LEU A 256 7.31 16.32 -26.93
C LEU A 256 8.35 16.98 -26.00
N LYS A 257 8.69 16.38 -24.87
CA LYS A 257 9.63 16.89 -23.87
C LYS A 257 10.89 16.02 -23.75
N THR A 258 11.41 15.56 -24.88
CA THR A 258 12.57 14.66 -24.96
C THR A 258 13.88 15.31 -24.49
N ARG A 259 13.98 16.65 -24.54
CA ARG A 259 15.17 17.43 -24.13
C ARG A 259 15.18 17.85 -22.67
N MET A 260 14.26 17.31 -21.84
CA MET A 260 14.22 17.63 -20.41
C MET A 260 15.45 17.04 -19.71
N GLU A 261 16.22 17.89 -19.06
CA GLU A 261 17.37 17.47 -18.25
C GLU A 261 16.94 16.64 -17.03
N GLN A 262 17.79 15.71 -16.64
CA GLN A 262 17.55 14.81 -15.50
C GLN A 262 17.27 15.59 -14.20
N ARG A 263 17.99 16.70 -13.98
CA ARG A 263 17.79 17.57 -12.81
C ARG A 263 16.38 18.15 -12.78
N THR A 264 15.94 18.73 -13.89
CA THR A 264 14.60 19.30 -14.03
C THR A 264 13.51 18.25 -13.80
N LEU A 265 13.69 17.04 -14.35
CA LEU A 265 12.77 15.93 -14.12
C LEU A 265 12.69 15.55 -12.64
N SER A 266 13.86 15.45 -11.98
CA SER A 266 13.94 15.13 -10.53
C SER A 266 13.23 16.19 -9.70
N ASP A 267 13.43 17.46 -9.99
CA ASP A 267 12.79 18.58 -9.27
C ASP A 267 11.27 18.56 -9.45
N LEU A 268 10.79 18.32 -10.68
CA LEU A 268 9.35 18.19 -10.94
C LEU A 268 8.72 16.98 -10.27
N LEU A 269 9.44 15.85 -10.18
CA LEU A 269 8.98 14.68 -9.46
C LEU A 269 8.92 14.91 -7.96
N ARG A 270 9.91 15.64 -7.39
CA ARG A 270 9.90 16.05 -5.97
C ARG A 270 8.70 16.95 -5.67
N ILE A 271 8.48 18.00 -6.47
CA ILE A 271 7.33 18.90 -6.32
C ILE A 271 6.02 18.11 -6.38
N LYS A 272 5.89 17.17 -7.35
CA LYS A 272 4.69 16.35 -7.46
C LYS A 272 4.52 15.34 -6.33
N GLY A 273 5.60 14.90 -5.70
CA GLY A 273 5.59 14.00 -4.56
C GLY A 273 5.39 14.72 -3.21
N MET A 274 5.42 16.04 -3.19
CA MET A 274 5.05 16.83 -2.02
C MET A 274 3.53 16.80 -1.87
N ASP A 275 3.06 16.28 -0.77
CA ASP A 275 1.62 16.20 -0.44
C ASP A 275 1.19 17.51 0.25
N CYS A 276 1.44 18.63 -0.45
CA CYS A 276 1.14 19.97 0.03
C CYS A 276 -0.02 20.54 -0.78
N GLU A 277 -1.09 20.91 -0.09
CA GLU A 277 -2.20 21.62 -0.71
C GLU A 277 -1.73 23.00 -1.19
N ILE A 278 -2.29 23.47 -2.31
CA ILE A 278 -1.90 24.76 -2.91
C ILE A 278 -2.06 25.92 -1.93
N ASN A 279 -3.06 25.84 -1.05
CA ASN A 279 -3.35 26.87 -0.07
C ASN A 279 -2.34 26.90 1.10
N ASP A 280 -1.64 25.78 1.35
CA ASP A 280 -0.65 25.64 2.42
C ASP A 280 0.77 25.92 1.92
N PHE A 281 0.94 26.11 0.61
CA PHE A 281 2.23 26.41 0.00
C PHE A 281 2.57 27.90 0.11
N ASP A 282 3.65 28.24 0.85
CA ASP A 282 4.23 29.58 0.85
C ASP A 282 5.19 29.75 -0.33
N PRO A 283 4.84 30.56 -1.36
CA PRO A 283 5.71 30.79 -2.50
C PRO A 283 6.86 31.78 -2.23
N ASN A 284 6.82 32.56 -1.15
CA ASN A 284 7.74 33.65 -0.92
C ASN A 284 9.22 33.22 -0.87
N PRO A 285 9.61 32.13 -0.17
CA PRO A 285 11.00 31.67 -0.18
C PRO A 285 11.50 31.29 -1.57
N ALA A 286 10.64 30.71 -2.40
CA ALA A 286 10.99 30.34 -3.76
C ALA A 286 11.15 31.57 -4.67
N ILE A 287 10.28 32.57 -4.50
CA ILE A 287 10.34 33.84 -5.23
C ILE A 287 11.62 34.60 -4.82
N GLU A 288 11.94 34.67 -3.53
CA GLU A 288 13.17 35.30 -3.05
C GLU A 288 14.43 34.60 -3.58
N ALA A 289 14.47 33.27 -3.52
CA ALA A 289 15.57 32.49 -4.08
C ALA A 289 15.74 32.71 -5.59
N TRP A 290 14.63 32.82 -6.33
CA TRP A 290 14.65 33.12 -7.75
C TRP A 290 15.16 34.54 -8.05
N LEU A 291 14.70 35.54 -7.31
CA LEU A 291 15.13 36.93 -7.45
C LEU A 291 16.61 37.11 -7.13
N LEU A 292 17.12 36.45 -6.07
CA LEU A 292 18.52 36.51 -5.68
C LEU A 292 19.42 35.69 -6.61
N GLY A 293 18.93 34.59 -7.16
CA GLY A 293 19.67 33.69 -8.05
C GLY A 293 19.71 34.14 -9.52
N ALA A 294 18.89 35.10 -9.93
CA ALA A 294 18.83 35.57 -11.31
C ALA A 294 20.08 36.36 -11.69
N LYS A 295 21.07 35.68 -12.29
CA LYS A 295 22.30 36.31 -12.83
C LYS A 295 22.03 37.20 -14.06
N THR A 296 20.81 37.28 -14.60
CA THR A 296 20.47 38.03 -15.76
C THR A 296 19.48 39.14 -15.42
N LYS A 297 19.93 40.40 -15.58
CA LYS A 297 19.19 41.65 -15.36
C LYS A 297 17.89 41.82 -16.17
N ARG A 298 17.45 40.83 -16.93
CA ARG A 298 16.24 40.95 -17.81
C ARG A 298 14.92 40.91 -17.04
N HIS A 299 14.91 40.50 -15.79
CA HIS A 299 13.71 40.40 -14.95
C HIS A 299 13.83 41.15 -13.61
N ALA A 300 14.81 42.08 -13.49
CA ALA A 300 14.79 43.01 -12.39
C ALA A 300 13.55 43.92 -12.60
N MET A 301 12.47 43.61 -11.87
CA MET A 301 11.35 44.55 -11.75
C MET A 301 11.90 45.91 -11.37
N LYS A 302 11.64 46.92 -12.18
CA LYS A 302 11.87 48.29 -11.80
C LYS A 302 11.17 48.52 -10.47
N ARG A 303 11.94 48.73 -9.41
CA ARG A 303 11.41 49.16 -8.09
C ARG A 303 10.64 50.46 -8.36
N GLY A 304 9.33 50.40 -8.30
CA GLY A 304 8.47 51.57 -8.58
C GLY A 304 6.99 51.36 -8.26
N HIS A 305 6.61 50.23 -7.73
CA HIS A 305 5.30 50.09 -7.12
C HIS A 305 5.48 49.58 -5.69
N GLU A 306 5.11 50.43 -4.74
CA GLU A 306 4.97 50.03 -3.35
C GLU A 306 4.01 48.84 -3.29
N ALA A 307 4.51 47.74 -2.76
CA ALA A 307 3.67 46.57 -2.49
C ALA A 307 2.58 46.98 -1.47
N PRO A 308 1.32 46.53 -1.64
CA PRO A 308 0.31 46.80 -0.64
C PRO A 308 0.77 46.20 0.69
N VAL A 309 0.84 47.05 1.71
CA VAL A 309 1.13 46.67 3.10
C VAL A 309 0.04 45.73 3.56
N VAL A 310 0.33 44.45 3.60
CA VAL A 310 -0.52 43.47 4.26
C VAL A 310 -0.29 43.64 5.76
N VAL A 311 -1.25 44.24 6.44
CA VAL A 311 -1.27 44.35 7.90
C VAL A 311 -1.39 42.92 8.46
N PRO A 312 -0.46 42.47 9.32
CA PRO A 312 -0.58 41.18 9.97
C PRO A 312 -1.76 41.24 10.94
N LYS A 313 -2.72 40.33 10.81
CA LYS A 313 -3.66 40.03 11.89
C LYS A 313 -2.89 39.28 12.94
N ASP A 314 -2.93 39.80 14.15
CA ASP A 314 -2.28 39.27 15.34
C ASP A 314 -2.55 37.77 15.55
N GLY A 315 -1.50 36.98 15.52
CA GLY A 315 -1.43 35.60 15.98
C GLY A 315 -0.04 35.35 16.56
N PRO A 316 0.13 34.47 17.55
CA PRO A 316 1.34 34.42 18.38
C PRO A 316 2.55 34.00 17.55
N SER A 317 3.60 34.77 17.69
CA SER A 317 4.91 34.57 17.13
C SER A 317 5.56 33.29 17.66
N VAL A 318 5.84 32.33 16.79
CA VAL A 318 6.88 31.31 17.05
C VAL A 318 7.87 31.40 15.91
N SER A 319 8.95 32.08 16.16
CA SER A 319 10.08 32.17 15.26
C SER A 319 11.13 31.16 15.69
N GLU A 320 11.24 30.05 14.97
CA GLU A 320 12.50 29.33 14.81
C GLU A 320 12.78 29.08 13.35
N PRO A 321 14.02 29.34 12.86
CA PRO A 321 14.35 29.14 11.47
C PRO A 321 14.42 27.65 11.14
N PHE A 322 13.64 27.24 10.14
CA PHE A 322 13.69 25.92 9.56
C PHE A 322 15.12 25.62 9.10
N LYS A 323 15.80 24.71 9.80
CA LYS A 323 17.06 24.13 9.31
C LYS A 323 16.72 23.27 8.09
N THR A 324 17.21 23.66 6.92
CA THR A 324 17.19 22.85 5.72
C THR A 324 17.74 21.45 6.04
N PRO A 325 16.98 20.37 5.72
CA PRO A 325 17.53 19.03 5.83
C PRO A 325 18.76 18.90 4.94
N PRO A 326 19.79 18.15 5.34
CA PRO A 326 21.00 17.97 4.57
C PRO A 326 20.66 17.40 3.19
N LEU A 327 21.24 17.97 2.14
CA LEU A 327 21.15 17.48 0.78
C LEU A 327 21.55 16.01 0.76
N LEU A 328 20.64 15.14 0.34
CA LEU A 328 20.95 13.74 0.08
C LEU A 328 22.15 13.65 -0.88
N PRO A 329 23.09 12.74 -0.63
CA PRO A 329 24.23 12.53 -1.53
C PRO A 329 23.73 12.20 -2.95
N PRO A 330 24.48 12.57 -3.99
CA PRO A 330 24.12 12.22 -5.35
C PRO A 330 23.98 10.70 -5.48
N LEU A 331 22.91 10.26 -6.14
CA LEU A 331 22.69 8.85 -6.45
C LEU A 331 23.90 8.31 -7.24
N PRO A 332 24.35 7.09 -6.95
CA PRO A 332 25.40 6.44 -7.73
C PRO A 332 25.00 6.38 -9.20
N GLU A 333 25.95 6.65 -10.08
CA GLU A 333 25.76 6.55 -11.53
C GLU A 333 25.35 5.12 -11.88
N LEU A 334 24.21 4.99 -12.54
CA LEU A 334 23.77 3.71 -13.08
C LEU A 334 24.75 3.25 -14.15
N PRO A 335 25.14 1.96 -14.17
CA PRO A 335 25.98 1.42 -15.22
C PRO A 335 25.36 1.67 -16.59
N GLN A 336 26.16 2.18 -17.51
CA GLN A 336 25.74 2.36 -18.91
C GLN A 336 25.44 0.97 -19.48
N ILE A 337 24.20 0.77 -19.91
CA ILE A 337 23.82 -0.42 -20.68
C ILE A 337 24.32 -0.14 -22.10
N ASP A 338 25.39 -0.83 -22.48
CA ASP A 338 25.86 -0.87 -23.86
C ASP A 338 24.74 -1.45 -24.75
N SER A 339 24.18 -0.59 -25.59
CA SER A 339 23.22 -0.97 -26.63
C SER A 339 23.96 -1.50 -27.86
N SER A 340 24.64 -2.62 -27.72
CA SER A 340 25.23 -3.35 -28.87
C SER A 340 24.82 -4.82 -28.75
N ASP A 341 23.58 -5.11 -29.14
CA ASP A 341 23.16 -6.40 -29.65
C ASP A 341 21.75 -6.26 -30.25
N SER A 342 21.68 -5.69 -31.43
CA SER A 342 20.60 -5.92 -32.39
C SER A 342 21.25 -6.26 -33.73
N ASP A 343 20.85 -7.40 -34.21
CA ASP A 343 21.04 -7.98 -35.54
C ASP A 343 21.95 -9.21 -35.60
N SER A 344 21.30 -10.37 -35.47
CA SER A 344 21.38 -11.47 -36.48
C SER A 344 20.61 -12.70 -36.01
N GLU A 345 19.70 -13.10 -36.84
CA GLU A 345 18.90 -14.31 -37.06
C GLU A 345 17.49 -14.31 -36.54
#